data_82b4690ed24a54c8be575aced9ce46b2
#
_entry.id   82b4690ed24a54c8be575aced9ce46b2
#
_cell.length_a   1.000
_cell.length_b   1.000
_cell.length_c   1.000
_cell.angle_alpha   90.00
_cell.angle_beta   90.00
_cell.angle_gamma   90.00
#
_symmetry.space_group_name_H-M   'P 1'
#
loop_
_entity.id
_entity.type
_entity.pdbx_description
1 polymer ?
#
loop_
_entity_poly.entity_id
_entity_poly.type
_entity_poly.pdbx_seq_one_letter_code
_entity_poly.pdbx_strand_id
1 'polypeptide(L)'
;AGEVTLNMKITGPHYTIGAACAAGNMGVIQGAQMLRLGEVDLALAGGVSESIHTFGIFASFKSEGALAEHKDPTKASRPFDKNRNGIVCSEGGCVYTLERLEDAEKRGAKIYGEIVGYASNSDAIDFILPDPGRQTQCMRLALDRAGLKPDDIDILNAHATATQMGDIQETKAIRDVFGNDSKTRVNNTKSFIGHTMGAAGTLELSGNLPSFEDNIVHPTINLDDLDPECAVNNLVANTPEKIPSVNYIMNNSFGMFGINSVLIVKRYDQ
;
A
#
# COMPACT_ATOMS: atom_id res chain seq x y z
N ALA A 1 20.52 1.73 -4.90
CA ALA A 1 20.36 1.21 -6.27
C ALA A 1 21.73 0.82 -6.87
N GLY A 2 22.76 1.67 -6.80
CA GLY A 2 24.07 1.43 -7.45
C GLY A 2 24.76 0.11 -7.08
N GLU A 3 24.78 -0.30 -5.82
CA GLU A 3 25.33 -1.60 -5.40
C GLU A 3 24.58 -2.80 -6.06
N VAL A 4 23.26 -2.70 -6.21
CA VAL A 4 22.46 -3.74 -6.88
C VAL A 4 22.86 -3.84 -8.35
N THR A 5 22.95 -2.69 -9.06
CA THR A 5 23.33 -2.68 -10.48
C THR A 5 24.73 -3.23 -10.70
N LEU A 6 25.70 -2.88 -9.86
CA LEU A 6 27.06 -3.42 -9.94
C LEU A 6 27.11 -4.93 -9.73
N ASN A 7 26.47 -5.43 -8.68
CA ASN A 7 26.51 -6.85 -8.32
C ASN A 7 25.72 -7.71 -9.31
N MET A 8 24.61 -7.22 -9.82
CA MET A 8 23.76 -7.94 -10.78
C MET A 8 24.10 -7.63 -12.25
N LYS A 9 25.09 -6.75 -12.49
CA LYS A 9 25.49 -6.31 -13.85
C LYS A 9 24.33 -5.73 -14.65
N ILE A 10 23.46 -4.98 -13.98
CA ILE A 10 22.34 -4.27 -14.61
C ILE A 10 22.87 -2.98 -15.23
N THR A 11 22.66 -2.79 -16.52
CA THR A 11 23.19 -1.64 -17.29
C THR A 11 22.13 -0.59 -17.60
N GLY A 12 20.86 -0.84 -17.25
CA GLY A 12 19.78 0.12 -17.42
C GLY A 12 19.84 1.28 -16.42
N PRO A 13 18.97 2.28 -16.56
CA PRO A 13 18.91 3.41 -15.65
C PRO A 13 18.56 2.95 -14.21
N HIS A 14 19.20 3.60 -13.23
CA HIS A 14 18.90 3.33 -11.83
C HIS A 14 18.86 4.64 -11.03
N TYR A 15 17.89 4.76 -10.13
CA TYR A 15 17.73 5.93 -9.27
C TYR A 15 16.87 5.59 -8.06
N THR A 16 16.87 6.48 -7.09
CA THR A 16 16.04 6.39 -5.90
C THR A 16 14.91 7.41 -5.99
N ILE A 17 13.68 6.98 -5.73
CA ILE A 17 12.50 7.83 -5.74
C ILE A 17 12.19 8.25 -4.30
N GLY A 18 12.16 9.56 -4.05
CA GLY A 18 11.68 10.14 -2.82
C GLY A 18 10.19 10.46 -2.91
N ALA A 19 9.36 9.73 -2.15
CA ALA A 19 7.91 9.95 -2.08
C ALA A 19 7.36 9.60 -0.69
N ALA A 20 8.15 9.84 0.35
CA ALA A 20 7.83 9.49 1.73
C ALA A 20 7.26 8.05 1.83
N CYS A 21 6.15 7.84 2.55
CA CYS A 21 5.56 6.50 2.71
C CYS A 21 4.99 5.91 1.41
N ALA A 22 4.78 6.71 0.38
CA ALA A 22 4.33 6.28 -0.94
C ALA A 22 5.47 5.78 -1.85
N ALA A 23 6.74 5.87 -1.40
CA ALA A 23 7.91 5.63 -2.26
C ALA A 23 7.93 4.23 -2.90
N GLY A 24 7.54 3.19 -2.17
CA GLY A 24 7.48 1.82 -2.69
C GLY A 24 6.49 1.68 -3.86
N ASN A 25 5.25 2.15 -3.69
CA ASN A 25 4.27 2.17 -4.78
C ASN A 25 4.76 3.02 -5.96
N MET A 26 5.35 4.19 -5.69
CA MET A 26 5.90 5.06 -6.75
C MET A 26 7.04 4.38 -7.51
N GLY A 27 7.88 3.60 -6.83
CA GLY A 27 8.92 2.79 -7.47
C GLY A 27 8.33 1.77 -8.45
N VAL A 28 7.28 1.06 -8.03
CA VAL A 28 6.56 0.10 -8.89
C VAL A 28 5.88 0.82 -10.06
N ILE A 29 5.20 1.95 -9.80
CA ILE A 29 4.56 2.77 -10.86
C ILE A 29 5.60 3.21 -11.90
N GLN A 30 6.74 3.71 -11.46
CA GLN A 30 7.80 4.17 -12.37
C GLN A 30 8.37 3.02 -13.20
N GLY A 31 8.64 1.86 -12.58
CA GLY A 31 9.09 0.68 -13.31
C GLY A 31 8.08 0.22 -14.38
N ALA A 32 6.79 0.20 -14.03
CA ALA A 32 5.72 -0.13 -14.98
C ALA A 32 5.60 0.89 -16.12
N GLN A 33 5.81 2.18 -15.85
CA GLN A 33 5.82 3.22 -16.87
C GLN A 33 6.99 3.05 -17.85
N MET A 34 8.20 2.78 -17.35
CA MET A 34 9.38 2.57 -18.19
C MET A 34 9.22 1.36 -19.13
N LEU A 35 8.62 0.27 -18.63
CA LEU A 35 8.27 -0.90 -19.44
C LEU A 35 7.25 -0.56 -20.53
N ARG A 36 6.18 0.18 -20.19
CA ARG A 36 5.14 0.60 -21.14
C ARG A 36 5.67 1.54 -22.22
N LEU A 37 6.65 2.39 -21.89
CA LEU A 37 7.31 3.29 -22.85
C LEU A 37 8.38 2.59 -23.67
N GLY A 38 8.72 1.33 -23.37
CA GLY A 38 9.78 0.61 -24.06
C GLY A 38 11.20 1.08 -23.72
N GLU A 39 11.38 1.82 -22.63
CA GLU A 39 12.70 2.29 -22.19
C GLU A 39 13.53 1.15 -21.59
N VAL A 40 12.87 0.13 -21.02
CA VAL A 40 13.49 -1.07 -20.48
C VAL A 40 12.63 -2.29 -20.80
N ASP A 41 13.25 -3.49 -20.79
CA ASP A 41 12.58 -4.76 -21.01
C ASP A 41 12.24 -5.47 -19.69
N LEU A 42 12.98 -5.14 -18.63
CA LEU A 42 12.82 -5.66 -17.28
C LEU A 42 13.17 -4.55 -16.28
N ALA A 43 12.41 -4.46 -15.19
CA ALA A 43 12.69 -3.52 -14.11
C ALA A 43 12.69 -4.22 -12.76
N LEU A 44 13.69 -3.92 -11.92
CA LEU A 44 13.62 -4.19 -10.48
C LEU A 44 13.07 -2.95 -9.81
N ALA A 45 11.87 -3.03 -9.24
CA ALA A 45 11.15 -1.90 -8.70
C ALA A 45 10.52 -2.23 -7.35
N GLY A 46 10.62 -1.31 -6.41
CA GLY A 46 10.06 -1.54 -5.07
C GLY A 46 10.45 -0.47 -4.08
N GLY A 47 10.38 -0.82 -2.79
CA GLY A 47 10.72 0.05 -1.68
C GLY A 47 11.62 -0.65 -0.67
N VAL A 48 12.54 0.13 -0.10
CA VAL A 48 13.44 -0.30 0.97
C VAL A 48 13.48 0.80 2.02
N SER A 49 13.46 0.45 3.27
CA SER A 49 13.61 1.41 4.37
C SER A 49 14.39 0.79 5.52
N GLU A 50 15.33 1.54 6.03
CA GLU A 50 16.00 1.31 7.30
C GLU A 50 15.59 2.43 8.25
N SER A 51 14.70 2.13 9.17
CA SER A 51 14.08 3.13 10.04
C SER A 51 14.45 2.94 11.51
N ILE A 52 14.68 1.71 11.95
CA ILE A 52 14.85 1.37 13.37
C ILE A 52 16.11 1.98 13.96
N HIS A 53 17.19 2.06 13.18
CA HIS A 53 18.46 2.66 13.63
C HIS A 53 18.53 4.18 13.39
N THR A 54 17.49 4.78 12.82
CA THR A 54 17.45 6.21 12.51
C THR A 54 16.75 6.98 13.64
N PHE A 55 17.50 7.37 14.67
CA PHE A 55 16.97 8.09 15.84
C PHE A 55 16.14 9.33 15.46
N GLY A 56 16.53 10.05 14.41
CA GLY A 56 15.82 11.23 13.94
C GLY A 56 14.35 10.95 13.55
N ILE A 57 14.05 9.79 12.98
CA ILE A 57 12.67 9.41 12.61
C ILE A 57 11.82 9.25 13.87
N PHE A 58 12.30 8.53 14.88
CA PHE A 58 11.59 8.37 16.14
C PHE A 58 11.39 9.68 16.87
N ALA A 59 12.44 10.53 16.92
CA ALA A 59 12.35 11.84 17.55
C ALA A 59 11.31 12.73 16.86
N SER A 60 11.28 12.75 15.52
CA SER A 60 10.32 13.53 14.74
C SER A 60 8.89 13.08 14.98
N PHE A 61 8.59 11.78 14.85
CA PHE A 61 7.24 11.27 15.11
C PHE A 61 6.81 11.47 16.57
N LYS A 62 7.75 11.36 17.52
CA LYS A 62 7.45 11.63 18.92
C LYS A 62 7.13 13.10 19.18
N SER A 63 7.87 14.02 18.57
CA SER A 63 7.62 15.47 18.72
C SER A 63 6.26 15.88 18.16
N GLU A 64 5.82 15.24 17.09
CA GLU A 64 4.51 15.45 16.46
C GLU A 64 3.36 14.69 17.17
N GLY A 65 3.66 13.92 18.24
CA GLY A 65 2.66 13.09 18.91
C GLY A 65 2.10 11.96 18.03
N ALA A 66 2.85 11.57 17.00
CA ALA A 66 2.43 10.56 16.01
C ALA A 66 3.10 9.20 16.21
N LEU A 67 3.99 9.05 17.19
CA LEU A 67 4.62 7.76 17.53
C LEU A 67 3.74 6.97 18.50
N ALA A 68 3.45 5.73 18.18
CA ALA A 68 2.61 4.86 19.02
C ALA A 68 3.27 4.57 20.37
N GLU A 69 2.45 4.57 21.41
CA GLU A 69 2.84 4.15 22.77
C GLU A 69 1.86 3.09 23.28
N HIS A 70 2.36 1.92 23.64
CA HIS A 70 1.56 0.85 24.24
C HIS A 70 2.41 0.02 25.22
N LYS A 71 1.80 -0.42 26.34
CA LYS A 71 2.49 -1.26 27.34
C LYS A 71 2.91 -2.63 26.78
N ASP A 72 2.06 -3.18 25.92
CA ASP A 72 2.32 -4.40 25.16
C ASP A 72 2.68 -4.01 23.72
N PRO A 73 3.95 -4.14 23.29
CA PRO A 73 4.37 -3.73 21.96
C PRO A 73 3.66 -4.49 20.84
N THR A 74 3.17 -5.71 21.10
CA THR A 74 2.42 -6.51 20.11
C THR A 74 1.05 -5.92 19.78
N LYS A 75 0.55 -5.00 20.62
CA LYS A 75 -0.75 -4.33 20.48
C LYS A 75 -0.63 -2.85 20.09
N ALA A 76 0.58 -2.37 19.81
CA ALA A 76 0.81 -0.97 19.53
C ALA A 76 0.31 -0.55 18.15
N SER A 77 0.51 -1.38 17.10
CA SER A 77 -0.02 -1.12 15.77
C SER A 77 -1.48 -1.56 15.71
N ARG A 78 -2.40 -0.57 15.74
CA ARG A 78 -3.85 -0.82 15.83
C ARG A 78 -4.66 0.11 14.90
N PRO A 79 -4.52 -0.03 13.58
CA PRO A 79 -5.26 0.78 12.62
C PRO A 79 -6.78 0.66 12.84
N PHE A 80 -7.49 1.80 12.66
CA PHE A 80 -8.94 1.94 12.82
C PHE A 80 -9.50 1.77 14.24
N ASP A 81 -8.67 1.33 15.20
CA ASP A 81 -9.10 1.17 16.59
C ASP A 81 -9.26 2.55 17.25
N LYS A 82 -10.26 2.68 18.12
CA LYS A 82 -10.55 3.91 18.85
C LYS A 82 -9.41 4.36 19.76
N ASN A 83 -8.61 3.41 20.25
CA ASN A 83 -7.48 3.67 21.13
C ASN A 83 -6.13 3.76 20.37
N ARG A 84 -6.17 3.88 19.03
CA ARG A 84 -4.97 4.11 18.24
C ARG A 84 -4.34 5.45 18.61
N ASN A 85 -3.03 5.52 18.64
CA ASN A 85 -2.35 6.73 19.09
C ASN A 85 -1.04 7.03 18.32
N GLY A 86 -0.85 6.40 17.15
CA GLY A 86 0.29 6.73 16.31
C GLY A 86 0.89 5.54 15.58
N ILE A 87 2.00 5.83 14.93
CA ILE A 87 2.75 4.94 14.05
C ILE A 87 3.67 4.04 14.87
N VAL A 88 3.68 2.75 14.58
CA VAL A 88 4.75 1.85 15.00
C VAL A 88 5.79 1.84 13.88
N CYS A 89 6.94 2.51 14.10
CA CYS A 89 8.02 2.52 13.13
C CYS A 89 8.61 1.11 12.98
N SER A 90 8.73 0.66 11.75
CA SER A 90 9.38 -0.60 11.38
C SER A 90 10.21 -0.43 10.11
N GLU A 91 10.94 -1.45 9.74
CA GLU A 91 11.82 -1.45 8.56
C GLU A 91 11.62 -2.70 7.71
N GLY A 92 12.15 -2.66 6.49
CA GLY A 92 12.10 -3.78 5.58
C GLY A 92 12.31 -3.38 4.13
N GLY A 93 12.16 -4.35 3.25
CA GLY A 93 12.27 -4.11 1.82
C GLY A 93 11.52 -5.16 1.01
N CYS A 94 10.90 -4.72 -0.06
CA CYS A 94 10.29 -5.58 -1.05
C CYS A 94 10.55 -5.00 -2.45
N VAL A 95 11.13 -5.81 -3.32
CA VAL A 95 11.47 -5.46 -4.69
C VAL A 95 10.86 -6.49 -5.62
N TYR A 96 10.10 -6.03 -6.61
CA TYR A 96 9.49 -6.85 -7.64
C TYR A 96 10.33 -6.85 -8.89
N THR A 97 10.36 -7.98 -9.58
CA THR A 97 10.76 -8.03 -10.98
C THR A 97 9.51 -7.76 -11.83
N LEU A 98 9.54 -6.69 -12.60
CA LEU A 98 8.48 -6.30 -13.51
C LEU A 98 8.93 -6.57 -14.96
N GLU A 99 8.02 -7.12 -15.74
CA GLU A 99 8.20 -7.41 -17.16
C GLU A 99 6.91 -7.15 -17.91
N ARG A 100 6.98 -7.00 -19.23
CA ARG A 100 5.77 -7.11 -20.07
C ARG A 100 5.20 -8.53 -19.96
N LEU A 101 3.88 -8.64 -19.97
CA LEU A 101 3.19 -9.92 -19.78
C LEU A 101 3.66 -10.96 -20.80
N GLU A 102 3.72 -10.59 -22.08
CA GLU A 102 4.16 -11.46 -23.17
C GLU A 102 5.60 -11.96 -22.99
N ASP A 103 6.49 -11.17 -22.40
CA ASP A 103 7.88 -11.58 -22.15
C ASP A 103 7.96 -12.57 -20.97
N ALA A 104 7.20 -12.31 -19.91
CA ALA A 104 7.09 -13.20 -18.76
C ALA A 104 6.50 -14.58 -19.15
N GLU A 105 5.44 -14.60 -19.94
CA GLU A 105 4.81 -15.81 -20.47
C GLU A 105 5.78 -16.60 -21.36
N LYS A 106 6.44 -15.91 -22.29
CA LYS A 106 7.40 -16.52 -23.24
C LYS A 106 8.55 -17.25 -22.55
N ARG A 107 9.03 -16.75 -21.40
CA ARG A 107 10.09 -17.42 -20.63
C ARG A 107 9.57 -18.38 -19.55
N GLY A 108 8.24 -18.56 -19.45
CA GLY A 108 7.62 -19.43 -18.45
C GLY A 108 7.80 -18.96 -17.02
N ALA A 109 7.73 -17.64 -16.79
CA ALA A 109 7.87 -17.09 -15.45
C ALA A 109 6.68 -17.45 -14.56
N LYS A 110 6.92 -17.61 -13.24
CA LYS A 110 5.81 -17.53 -12.28
C LYS A 110 5.34 -16.08 -12.21
N ILE A 111 4.09 -15.83 -12.60
CA ILE A 111 3.47 -14.51 -12.56
C ILE A 111 2.62 -14.42 -11.28
N TYR A 112 2.92 -13.45 -10.41
CA TYR A 112 2.20 -13.24 -9.15
C TYR A 112 0.97 -12.36 -9.32
N GLY A 113 0.91 -11.59 -10.42
CA GLY A 113 -0.19 -10.71 -10.73
C GLY A 113 0.19 -9.72 -11.82
N GLU A 114 -0.79 -9.05 -12.38
CA GLU A 114 -0.65 -8.05 -13.45
C GLU A 114 -1.01 -6.65 -12.92
N ILE A 115 -0.13 -5.66 -13.10
CA ILE A 115 -0.42 -4.27 -12.78
C ILE A 115 -1.32 -3.70 -13.86
N VAL A 116 -2.62 -3.56 -13.56
CA VAL A 116 -3.63 -3.08 -14.52
C VAL A 116 -3.97 -1.62 -14.36
N GLY A 117 -3.80 -1.06 -13.14
CA GLY A 117 -4.09 0.34 -12.87
C GLY A 117 -3.13 0.95 -11.84
N TYR A 118 -2.88 2.22 -11.98
CA TYR A 118 -2.15 3.01 -10.99
C TYR A 118 -2.45 4.49 -11.12
N ALA A 119 -2.29 5.21 -10.01
CA ALA A 119 -2.37 6.66 -9.99
C ALA A 119 -1.45 7.24 -8.92
N SER A 120 -1.09 8.50 -9.10
CA SER A 120 -0.51 9.33 -8.07
C SER A 120 -0.99 10.78 -8.24
N ASN A 121 -1.13 11.49 -7.13
CA ASN A 121 -1.41 12.92 -7.08
C ASN A 121 -0.84 13.54 -5.81
N SER A 122 -1.10 14.82 -5.61
CA SER A 122 -0.71 15.56 -4.40
C SER A 122 -1.90 16.28 -3.80
N ASP A 123 -1.94 16.36 -2.46
CA ASP A 123 -2.97 17.06 -1.68
C ASP A 123 -2.87 18.59 -1.83
N ALA A 124 -1.64 19.10 -1.78
CA ALA A 124 -1.31 20.53 -1.88
C ALA A 124 -1.99 21.42 -0.81
N ILE A 125 -2.23 20.87 0.38
CA ILE A 125 -2.92 21.59 1.48
C ILE A 125 -2.14 21.67 2.78
N ASP A 126 -1.55 20.57 3.26
CA ASP A 126 -0.92 20.47 4.57
C ASP A 126 0.27 19.50 4.56
N PHE A 127 1.19 19.63 5.54
CA PHE A 127 2.34 18.74 5.67
C PHE A 127 1.98 17.36 6.23
N ILE A 128 0.97 17.30 7.12
CA ILE A 128 0.66 16.13 7.95
C ILE A 128 -0.76 15.65 7.68
N LEU A 129 -1.73 16.58 7.62
CA LEU A 129 -3.14 16.26 7.48
C LEU A 129 -3.46 15.88 6.04
N PRO A 130 -3.85 14.63 5.76
CA PRO A 130 -4.19 14.22 4.40
C PRO A 130 -5.55 14.78 3.94
N ASP A 131 -5.67 15.00 2.63
CA ASP A 131 -6.92 15.42 1.99
C ASP A 131 -7.70 14.19 1.48
N PRO A 132 -8.86 13.86 2.08
CA PRO A 132 -9.66 12.73 1.64
C PRO A 132 -10.18 12.90 0.20
N GLY A 133 -10.42 14.13 -0.25
CA GLY A 133 -10.86 14.41 -1.63
C GLY A 133 -9.78 14.05 -2.66
N ARG A 134 -8.51 14.32 -2.35
CA ARG A 134 -7.39 13.97 -3.22
C ARG A 134 -7.07 12.47 -3.17
N GLN A 135 -7.20 11.82 -2.02
CA GLN A 135 -7.13 10.37 -1.90
C GLN A 135 -8.24 9.69 -2.71
N THR A 136 -9.50 10.17 -2.61
CA THR A 136 -10.63 9.75 -3.45
C THR A 136 -10.32 9.88 -4.93
N GLN A 137 -9.81 11.04 -5.35
CA GLN A 137 -9.44 11.28 -6.73
C GLN A 137 -8.33 10.32 -7.21
N CYS A 138 -7.34 10.02 -6.37
CA CYS A 138 -6.26 9.10 -6.71
C CYS A 138 -6.79 7.68 -6.93
N MET A 139 -7.65 7.17 -6.03
CA MET A 139 -8.29 5.87 -6.19
C MET A 139 -9.15 5.78 -7.44
N ARG A 140 -10.00 6.80 -7.71
CA ARG A 140 -10.82 6.84 -8.92
C ARG A 140 -9.99 6.87 -10.19
N LEU A 141 -8.92 7.66 -10.21
CA LEU A 141 -8.02 7.70 -11.37
C LEU A 141 -7.32 6.36 -11.63
N ALA A 142 -6.97 5.61 -10.57
CA ALA A 142 -6.41 4.27 -10.74
C ALA A 142 -7.45 3.29 -11.32
N LEU A 143 -8.70 3.35 -10.86
CA LEU A 143 -9.83 2.58 -11.40
C LEU A 143 -10.08 2.91 -12.87
N ASP A 144 -10.19 4.19 -13.21
CA ASP A 144 -10.43 4.66 -14.58
C ASP A 144 -9.33 4.15 -15.54
N ARG A 145 -8.07 4.22 -15.13
CA ARG A 145 -6.94 3.73 -15.94
C ARG A 145 -6.93 2.22 -16.10
N ALA A 146 -7.49 1.49 -15.14
CA ALA A 146 -7.67 0.04 -15.20
C ALA A 146 -8.93 -0.36 -15.99
N GLY A 147 -9.84 0.58 -16.30
CA GLY A 147 -11.15 0.30 -16.88
C GLY A 147 -12.09 -0.43 -15.90
N LEU A 148 -11.89 -0.24 -14.60
CA LEU A 148 -12.61 -0.93 -13.53
C LEU A 148 -13.57 0.01 -12.80
N LYS A 149 -14.57 -0.60 -12.17
CA LYS A 149 -15.49 0.04 -11.23
C LYS A 149 -15.07 -0.31 -9.80
N PRO A 150 -15.51 0.46 -8.78
CA PRO A 150 -15.24 0.12 -7.39
C PRO A 150 -15.65 -1.32 -7.02
N ASP A 151 -16.79 -1.79 -7.50
CA ASP A 151 -17.31 -3.14 -7.23
C ASP A 151 -16.48 -4.29 -7.84
N ASP A 152 -15.55 -3.98 -8.75
CA ASP A 152 -14.65 -4.97 -9.31
C ASP A 152 -13.47 -5.28 -8.36
N ILE A 153 -13.21 -4.43 -7.37
CA ILE A 153 -12.12 -4.61 -6.40
C ILE A 153 -12.56 -5.56 -5.28
N ASP A 154 -11.84 -6.66 -5.14
CA ASP A 154 -12.11 -7.64 -4.10
C ASP A 154 -11.46 -7.28 -2.75
N ILE A 155 -10.20 -6.78 -2.81
CA ILE A 155 -9.44 -6.37 -1.62
C ILE A 155 -8.93 -4.94 -1.81
N LEU A 156 -9.16 -4.09 -0.81
CA LEU A 156 -8.49 -2.82 -0.63
C LEU A 156 -7.57 -2.91 0.59
N ASN A 157 -6.27 -2.89 0.37
CA ASN A 157 -5.31 -2.70 1.45
C ASN A 157 -5.17 -1.22 1.75
N ALA A 158 -5.65 -0.80 2.92
CA ALA A 158 -5.62 0.58 3.34
C ALA A 158 -4.22 0.98 3.82
N HIS A 159 -3.85 2.24 3.56
CA HIS A 159 -2.63 2.81 4.11
C HIS A 159 -2.66 2.89 5.63
N ALA A 160 -3.76 3.31 6.22
CA ALA A 160 -4.05 3.47 7.64
C ALA A 160 -2.89 3.17 8.61
N THR A 161 -2.28 4.22 9.14
CA THR A 161 -1.04 4.16 9.94
C THR A 161 -1.28 4.07 11.44
N ALA A 162 -2.52 3.89 11.88
CA ALA A 162 -2.98 3.98 13.26
C ALA A 162 -2.82 5.40 13.86
N THR A 163 -2.74 6.43 13.03
CA THR A 163 -2.85 7.82 13.46
C THR A 163 -4.31 8.24 13.54
N GLN A 164 -4.66 9.11 14.52
CA GLN A 164 -6.05 9.48 14.72
C GLN A 164 -6.68 10.06 13.46
N MET A 165 -6.09 11.10 12.90
CA MET A 165 -6.65 11.80 11.74
C MET A 165 -6.40 11.07 10.41
N GLY A 166 -5.24 10.43 10.26
CA GLY A 166 -4.90 9.72 9.02
C GLY A 166 -5.92 8.63 8.68
N ASP A 167 -6.23 7.79 9.64
CA ASP A 167 -7.18 6.69 9.45
C ASP A 167 -8.61 7.19 9.16
N ILE A 168 -9.04 8.29 9.83
CA ILE A 168 -10.35 8.93 9.58
C ILE A 168 -10.43 9.48 8.16
N GLN A 169 -9.39 10.20 7.70
CA GLN A 169 -9.43 10.82 6.37
C GLN A 169 -9.41 9.77 5.26
N GLU A 170 -8.57 8.72 5.38
CA GLU A 170 -8.58 7.62 4.42
C GLU A 170 -9.93 6.88 4.42
N THR A 171 -10.52 6.65 5.59
CA THR A 171 -11.85 6.04 5.69
C THR A 171 -12.92 6.85 4.95
N LYS A 172 -12.90 8.20 5.06
CA LYS A 172 -13.79 9.06 4.27
C LYS A 172 -13.57 8.86 2.77
N ALA A 173 -12.32 8.85 2.32
CA ALA A 173 -11.98 8.62 0.92
C ALA A 173 -12.45 7.24 0.42
N ILE A 174 -12.27 6.19 1.22
CA ILE A 174 -12.75 4.84 0.90
C ILE A 174 -14.28 4.83 0.76
N ARG A 175 -14.99 5.43 1.71
CA ARG A 175 -16.46 5.53 1.63
C ARG A 175 -16.95 6.31 0.41
N ASP A 176 -16.25 7.39 0.04
CA ASP A 176 -16.58 8.18 -1.15
C ASP A 176 -16.41 7.41 -2.46
N VAL A 177 -15.43 6.50 -2.53
CA VAL A 177 -15.19 5.67 -3.73
C VAL A 177 -16.11 4.47 -3.78
N PHE A 178 -16.20 3.73 -2.68
CA PHE A 178 -16.83 2.40 -2.65
C PHE A 178 -18.28 2.43 -2.13
N GLY A 179 -18.70 3.51 -1.49
CA GLY A 179 -20.04 3.59 -0.89
C GLY A 179 -20.20 2.71 0.36
N ASN A 180 -21.43 2.65 0.85
CA ASN A 180 -21.76 1.89 2.08
C ASN A 180 -22.15 0.44 1.82
N ASP A 181 -22.43 0.05 0.59
CA ASP A 181 -22.93 -1.29 0.20
C ASP A 181 -21.90 -2.09 -0.60
N SER A 182 -20.63 -1.64 -0.62
CA SER A 182 -19.54 -2.31 -1.35
C SER A 182 -19.28 -3.72 -0.86
N LYS A 183 -18.91 -4.61 -1.80
CA LYS A 183 -18.43 -5.97 -1.46
C LYS A 183 -16.94 -6.01 -1.18
N THR A 184 -16.21 -4.95 -1.50
CA THR A 184 -14.74 -4.86 -1.33
C THR A 184 -14.36 -5.11 0.12
N ARG A 185 -13.45 -6.06 0.36
CA ARG A 185 -12.88 -6.29 1.69
C ARG A 185 -11.78 -5.27 1.95
N VAL A 186 -11.86 -4.60 3.09
CA VAL A 186 -10.83 -3.66 3.52
C VAL A 186 -9.97 -4.33 4.57
N ASN A 187 -8.67 -4.30 4.39
CA ASN A 187 -7.70 -4.78 5.36
C ASN A 187 -6.52 -3.82 5.55
N ASN A 188 -5.66 -4.12 6.51
CA ASN A 188 -4.46 -3.33 6.76
C ASN A 188 -3.31 -4.22 7.19
N THR A 189 -2.25 -4.26 6.39
CA THR A 189 -1.06 -5.07 6.66
C THR A 189 -0.18 -4.46 7.76
N LYS A 190 -0.23 -3.12 7.97
CA LYS A 190 0.56 -2.45 9.02
C LYS A 190 0.20 -2.90 10.43
N SER A 191 -0.99 -3.44 10.63
CA SER A 191 -1.36 -4.03 11.91
C SER A 191 -0.43 -5.18 12.33
N PHE A 192 0.16 -5.90 11.36
CA PHE A 192 1.11 -7.01 11.58
C PHE A 192 2.57 -6.56 11.62
N ILE A 193 2.96 -5.68 10.69
CA ILE A 193 4.37 -5.37 10.44
C ILE A 193 4.79 -3.98 10.90
N GLY A 194 3.86 -3.16 11.39
CA GLY A 194 4.11 -1.74 11.62
C GLY A 194 4.22 -0.95 10.31
N HIS A 195 4.69 0.27 10.40
CA HIS A 195 4.88 1.14 9.25
C HIS A 195 6.34 1.13 8.80
N THR A 196 6.62 0.47 7.68
CA THR A 196 7.95 0.33 7.07
C THR A 196 8.33 1.51 6.16
N MET A 197 7.77 2.69 6.40
CA MET A 197 8.09 3.95 5.72
C MET A 197 8.09 3.81 4.19
N GLY A 198 9.23 4.08 3.53
CA GLY A 198 9.36 3.99 2.08
C GLY A 198 9.14 2.59 1.50
N ALA A 199 9.27 1.53 2.29
CA ALA A 199 8.99 0.16 1.86
C ALA A 199 7.52 -0.26 2.03
N ALA A 200 6.70 0.55 2.71
CA ALA A 200 5.36 0.20 3.15
C ALA A 200 4.48 -0.35 2.02
N GLY A 201 4.26 0.41 0.97
CA GLY A 201 3.35 0.01 -0.11
C GLY A 201 3.72 -1.32 -0.77
N THR A 202 5.01 -1.61 -0.95
CA THR A 202 5.44 -2.87 -1.60
C THR A 202 5.37 -4.07 -0.66
N LEU A 203 5.73 -3.92 0.62
CA LEU A 203 5.55 -4.99 1.60
C LEU A 203 4.08 -5.31 1.83
N GLU A 204 3.24 -4.30 1.89
CA GLU A 204 1.79 -4.45 2.06
C GLU A 204 1.14 -5.14 0.85
N LEU A 205 1.53 -4.76 -0.36
CA LEU A 205 1.09 -5.47 -1.55
C LEU A 205 1.54 -6.94 -1.51
N SER A 206 2.79 -7.22 -1.14
CA SER A 206 3.27 -8.60 -1.06
C SER A 206 2.53 -9.45 -0.03
N GLY A 207 2.07 -8.84 1.06
CA GLY A 207 1.22 -9.47 2.07
C GLY A 207 -0.18 -9.84 1.56
N ASN A 208 -0.66 -9.18 0.52
CA ASN A 208 -1.98 -9.43 -0.08
C ASN A 208 -1.95 -10.36 -1.32
N LEU A 209 -0.81 -10.47 -2.02
CA LEU A 209 -0.70 -11.32 -3.22
C LEU A 209 -1.07 -12.81 -3.01
N PRO A 210 -0.78 -13.46 -1.86
CA PRO A 210 -1.22 -14.83 -1.60
C PRO A 210 -2.73 -15.04 -1.71
N SER A 211 -3.53 -13.99 -1.48
CA SER A 211 -4.99 -14.04 -1.62
C SER A 211 -5.45 -14.41 -3.03
N PHE A 212 -4.64 -14.23 -4.05
CA PHE A 212 -4.94 -14.68 -5.41
C PHE A 212 -4.95 -16.21 -5.52
N GLU A 213 -4.19 -16.92 -4.68
CA GLU A 213 -4.10 -18.39 -4.70
C GLU A 213 -5.13 -19.03 -3.77
N ASP A 214 -5.31 -18.50 -2.55
CA ASP A 214 -6.11 -19.13 -1.50
C ASP A 214 -7.50 -18.50 -1.26
N ASN A 215 -7.74 -17.31 -1.84
CA ASN A 215 -8.94 -16.48 -1.64
C ASN A 215 -9.18 -16.10 -0.16
N ILE A 216 -8.11 -15.98 0.62
CA ILE A 216 -8.16 -15.57 2.03
C ILE A 216 -7.71 -14.11 2.12
N VAL A 217 -8.55 -13.27 2.71
CA VAL A 217 -8.21 -11.89 3.06
C VAL A 217 -7.66 -11.87 4.47
N HIS A 218 -6.42 -11.43 4.64
CA HIS A 218 -5.85 -11.29 5.97
C HIS A 218 -6.55 -10.14 6.73
N PRO A 219 -6.70 -10.22 8.05
CA PRO A 219 -7.39 -9.18 8.81
C PRO A 219 -6.53 -7.96 9.07
N THR A 220 -7.15 -6.90 9.58
CA THR A 220 -6.53 -5.91 10.45
C THR A 220 -6.57 -6.45 11.88
N ILE A 221 -5.41 -6.71 12.50
CA ILE A 221 -5.34 -7.18 13.88
C ILE A 221 -5.28 -6.01 14.88
N ASN A 222 -5.46 -6.30 16.18
CA ASN A 222 -5.50 -5.31 17.25
C ASN A 222 -6.68 -4.33 17.14
N LEU A 223 -7.71 -4.69 16.43
CA LEU A 223 -8.95 -3.93 16.30
C LEU A 223 -9.96 -4.42 17.37
N ASP A 224 -9.77 -3.98 18.61
CA ASP A 224 -10.59 -4.38 19.75
C ASP A 224 -11.86 -3.51 19.89
N ASP A 225 -11.76 -2.22 19.55
CA ASP A 225 -12.86 -1.25 19.59
C ASP A 225 -12.78 -0.35 18.35
N LEU A 226 -13.59 -0.65 17.35
CA LEU A 226 -13.62 0.10 16.10
C LEU A 226 -14.04 1.56 16.35
N ASP A 227 -13.21 2.51 15.90
CA ASP A 227 -13.60 3.91 15.91
C ASP A 227 -14.77 4.13 14.93
N PRO A 228 -15.92 4.66 15.39
CA PRO A 228 -17.06 4.91 14.50
C PRO A 228 -16.74 5.81 13.31
N GLU A 229 -15.78 6.73 13.45
CA GLU A 229 -15.33 7.58 12.34
C GLU A 229 -14.50 6.81 11.31
N CYS A 230 -13.91 5.68 11.70
CA CYS A 230 -13.16 4.76 10.83
C CYS A 230 -13.98 3.57 10.34
N ALA A 231 -15.30 3.55 10.59
CA ALA A 231 -16.15 2.45 10.14
C ALA A 231 -16.26 2.43 8.61
N VAL A 232 -15.82 1.33 7.99
CA VAL A 232 -16.05 0.99 6.59
C VAL A 232 -16.74 -0.36 6.50
N ASN A 233 -17.57 -0.54 5.48
CA ASN A 233 -18.17 -1.84 5.25
C ASN A 233 -17.09 -2.87 4.92
N ASN A 234 -17.33 -4.11 5.37
CA ASN A 234 -16.45 -5.24 5.10
C ASN A 234 -14.97 -5.04 5.53
N LEU A 235 -14.75 -4.28 6.61
CA LEU A 235 -13.47 -4.25 7.28
C LEU A 235 -13.20 -5.62 7.91
N VAL A 236 -12.18 -6.32 7.44
CA VAL A 236 -11.79 -7.63 7.94
C VAL A 236 -11.01 -7.43 9.24
N ALA A 237 -11.64 -7.74 10.38
CA ALA A 237 -11.12 -7.46 11.72
C ALA A 237 -10.70 -8.74 12.44
N ASN A 238 -9.48 -8.77 12.95
CA ASN A 238 -8.88 -9.78 13.84
C ASN A 238 -8.87 -11.24 13.34
N THR A 239 -9.77 -11.61 12.43
CA THR A 239 -9.87 -12.98 11.89
C THR A 239 -9.86 -12.93 10.36
N PRO A 240 -9.06 -13.78 9.69
CA PRO A 240 -9.05 -13.83 8.23
C PRO A 240 -10.42 -14.25 7.68
N GLU A 241 -10.77 -13.71 6.51
CA GLU A 241 -12.01 -14.04 5.82
C GLU A 241 -11.71 -14.75 4.50
N LYS A 242 -12.37 -15.88 4.26
CA LYS A 242 -12.34 -16.54 2.95
C LYS A 242 -13.51 -16.05 2.12
N ILE A 243 -13.20 -15.55 0.91
CA ILE A 243 -14.19 -15.07 -0.05
C ILE A 243 -14.22 -15.99 -1.29
N PRO A 244 -15.25 -15.91 -2.12
CA PRO A 244 -15.40 -16.81 -3.28
C PRO A 244 -14.26 -16.73 -4.28
N SER A 245 -13.76 -15.53 -4.56
CA SER A 245 -12.62 -15.30 -5.43
C SER A 245 -11.96 -13.96 -5.12
N VAL A 246 -10.64 -13.87 -5.37
CA VAL A 246 -9.89 -12.61 -5.38
C VAL A 246 -9.32 -12.42 -6.79
N ASN A 247 -9.78 -11.41 -7.50
CA ASN A 247 -9.35 -11.09 -8.86
C ASN A 247 -8.59 -9.76 -8.93
N TYR A 248 -8.95 -8.79 -8.07
CA TYR A 248 -8.35 -7.47 -8.05
C TYR A 248 -8.03 -7.02 -6.63
N ILE A 249 -6.79 -6.56 -6.45
CA ILE A 249 -6.31 -5.97 -5.21
C ILE A 249 -5.95 -4.51 -5.49
N MET A 250 -6.55 -3.59 -4.72
CA MET A 250 -6.15 -2.19 -4.68
C MET A 250 -5.25 -1.97 -3.45
N ASN A 251 -4.09 -1.37 -3.67
CA ASN A 251 -3.10 -1.08 -2.63
C ASN A 251 -2.86 0.42 -2.52
N ASN A 252 -3.34 1.01 -1.43
CA ASN A 252 -3.17 2.42 -1.11
C ASN A 252 -1.84 2.68 -0.40
N SER A 253 -1.16 3.75 -0.77
CA SER A 253 0.01 4.23 -0.04
C SER A 253 0.05 5.75 -0.08
N PHE A 254 -0.16 6.37 1.07
CA PHE A 254 -0.26 7.82 1.23
C PHE A 254 0.89 8.31 2.11
N GLY A 255 1.58 9.33 1.66
CA GLY A 255 2.78 9.85 2.32
C GLY A 255 2.53 11.22 2.94
N MET A 256 3.30 11.55 3.97
CA MET A 256 3.43 12.92 4.47
C MET A 256 3.77 13.86 3.31
N PHE A 257 3.48 15.14 3.46
CA PHE A 257 3.53 16.17 2.43
C PHE A 257 2.52 15.96 1.28
N GLY A 258 1.46 15.17 1.55
CA GLY A 258 0.33 15.00 0.65
C GLY A 258 0.63 14.19 -0.60
N ILE A 259 1.54 13.24 -0.56
CA ILE A 259 1.83 12.35 -1.69
C ILE A 259 0.89 11.15 -1.63
N ASN A 260 0.05 10.98 -2.65
CA ASN A 260 -0.83 9.83 -2.77
C ASN A 260 -0.41 8.91 -3.91
N SER A 261 -0.47 7.61 -3.68
CA SER A 261 -0.26 6.60 -4.71
C SER A 261 -1.18 5.40 -4.50
N VAL A 262 -1.72 4.87 -5.59
CA VAL A 262 -2.60 3.71 -5.63
C VAL A 262 -2.12 2.78 -6.73
N LEU A 263 -2.04 1.48 -6.41
CA LEU A 263 -1.79 0.41 -7.37
C LEU A 263 -3.00 -0.51 -7.44
N ILE A 264 -3.33 -1.02 -8.61
CA ILE A 264 -4.32 -2.09 -8.80
C ILE A 264 -3.62 -3.26 -9.51
N VAL A 265 -3.66 -4.40 -8.86
CA VAL A 265 -3.09 -5.65 -9.36
C VAL A 265 -4.22 -6.65 -9.61
N LYS A 266 -4.19 -7.26 -10.77
CA LYS A 266 -5.11 -8.31 -11.20
C LYS A 266 -4.48 -9.68 -11.01
N ARG A 267 -5.27 -10.66 -10.60
CA ARG A 267 -4.87 -12.08 -10.62
C ARG A 267 -4.50 -12.49 -12.04
N TYR A 268 -3.41 -13.21 -12.17
CA TYR A 268 -3.05 -13.88 -13.41
C TYR A 268 -3.52 -15.33 -13.37
N ASP A 269 -4.39 -15.70 -14.29
CA ASP A 269 -4.85 -17.08 -14.47
C ASP A 269 -3.89 -17.77 -15.44
N GLN A 270 -3.11 -18.74 -14.94
CA GLN A 270 -2.17 -19.55 -15.75
C GLN A 270 -2.90 -20.57 -16.60
#